data_29bc2e9a7bd876c3c759f4f099f4425d
#
_entry.id   29bc2e9a7bd876c3c759f4f099f4425d
#
_cell.length_a   1.000
_cell.length_b   1.000
_cell.length_c   1.000
_cell.angle_alpha   90.00
_cell.angle_beta   90.00
_cell.angle_gamma   90.00
#
_symmetry.space_group_name_H-M   'P 1'
#
loop_
_entity.id
_entity.type
_entity.pdbx_description
1 polymer ?
#
loop_
_entity_poly.entity_id
_entity_poly.type
_entity_poly.pdbx_seq_one_letter_code
_entity_poly.pdbx_strand_id
1 'polypeptide(L)'
;MDALNEIDTAILNILQEDGSVSVTELARRINLSQPATHARVRRLQESGLIRKYVALVDREKAGFDILVFIHITLQLNKKEELRKYTEAIRAMPEVLECHHITGEYDYLLKAAVRNRHELERFVNGRLTAVPGIARIHTSLVFTEVKATTALPL
;
A
#
# COMPACT_ATOMS: atom_id res chain seq x y z
N MET A 1 -17.88 -14.39 7.87
CA MET A 1 -17.81 -12.92 7.67
C MET A 1 -19.19 -12.52 7.19
N ASP A 2 -19.94 -11.75 7.98
CA ASP A 2 -21.25 -11.28 7.55
C ASP A 2 -21.07 -10.40 6.33
N ALA A 3 -21.93 -10.56 5.34
CA ALA A 3 -21.90 -9.74 4.13
C ALA A 3 -22.09 -8.27 4.53
N LEU A 4 -21.33 -7.38 3.88
CA LEU A 4 -21.50 -5.94 4.03
C LEU A 4 -22.95 -5.58 3.67
N ASN A 5 -23.64 -4.88 4.56
CA ASN A 5 -24.94 -4.34 4.23
C ASN A 5 -24.81 -3.00 3.49
N GLU A 6 -25.87 -2.57 2.83
CA GLU A 6 -25.87 -1.35 2.01
C GLU A 6 -25.43 -0.10 2.77
N ILE A 7 -25.78 0.03 4.06
CA ILE A 7 -25.41 1.19 4.88
C ILE A 7 -23.90 1.15 5.18
N ASP A 8 -23.36 0.01 5.54
CA ASP A 8 -21.92 -0.13 5.82
C ASP A 8 -21.09 0.08 4.55
N THR A 9 -21.58 -0.39 3.40
CA THR A 9 -21.02 -0.10 2.08
C THR A 9 -21.01 1.40 1.78
N ALA A 10 -22.13 2.10 2.03
CA ALA A 10 -22.23 3.54 1.85
C ALA A 10 -21.24 4.31 2.76
N ILE A 11 -21.11 3.90 4.03
CA ILE A 11 -20.13 4.46 4.97
C ILE A 11 -18.70 4.28 4.42
N LEU A 12 -18.34 3.08 3.99
CA LEU A 12 -17.02 2.77 3.48
C LEU A 12 -16.69 3.55 2.20
N ASN A 13 -17.65 3.66 1.27
CA ASN A 13 -17.46 4.44 0.04
C ASN A 13 -17.16 5.90 0.34
N ILE A 14 -17.91 6.54 1.24
CA ILE A 14 -17.66 7.92 1.66
C ILE A 14 -16.27 8.04 2.32
N LEU A 15 -15.93 7.15 3.24
CA LEU A 15 -14.67 7.19 3.97
C LEU A 15 -13.46 6.85 3.10
N GLN A 16 -13.63 6.09 2.02
CA GLN A 16 -12.57 5.84 1.03
C GLN A 16 -12.27 7.07 0.18
N GLU A 17 -13.26 7.95 -0.05
CA GLU A 17 -13.10 9.20 -0.77
C GLU A 17 -12.55 10.31 0.13
N ASP A 18 -13.10 10.44 1.35
CA ASP A 18 -12.69 11.43 2.34
C ASP A 18 -12.71 10.83 3.75
N GLY A 19 -11.55 10.37 4.20
CA GLY A 19 -11.38 9.84 5.56
C GLY A 19 -11.45 10.91 6.66
N SER A 20 -11.52 12.21 6.32
CA SER A 20 -11.60 13.32 7.27
C SER A 20 -13.04 13.77 7.54
N VAL A 21 -14.04 13.21 6.85
CA VAL A 21 -15.44 13.57 7.00
C VAL A 21 -15.89 13.39 8.45
N SER A 22 -16.59 14.40 9.00
CA SER A 22 -17.11 14.32 10.35
C SER A 22 -18.23 13.29 10.47
N VAL A 23 -18.40 12.71 11.68
CA VAL A 23 -19.51 11.77 11.95
C VAL A 23 -20.88 12.42 11.71
N THR A 24 -21.01 13.72 11.97
CA THR A 24 -22.22 14.50 11.70
C THR A 24 -22.55 14.54 10.21
N GLU A 25 -21.56 14.86 9.39
CA GLU A 25 -21.73 14.91 7.93
C GLU A 25 -21.93 13.52 7.34
N LEU A 26 -21.22 12.52 7.85
CA LEU A 26 -21.40 11.13 7.45
C LEU A 26 -22.83 10.67 7.74
N ALA A 27 -23.33 10.92 8.96
CA ALA A 27 -24.70 10.61 9.38
C ALA A 27 -25.76 11.24 8.46
N ARG A 28 -25.54 12.50 8.09
CA ARG A 28 -26.40 13.23 7.15
C ARG A 28 -26.44 12.54 5.77
N ARG A 29 -25.28 12.16 5.24
CA ARG A 29 -25.15 11.53 3.91
C ARG A 29 -25.81 10.15 3.84
N ILE A 30 -25.76 9.38 4.93
CA ILE A 30 -26.33 8.02 4.97
C ILE A 30 -27.74 7.99 5.61
N ASN A 31 -28.27 9.16 5.95
CA ASN A 31 -29.61 9.33 6.55
C ASN A 31 -29.82 8.54 7.85
N LEU A 32 -28.84 8.60 8.75
CA LEU A 32 -28.87 8.01 10.08
C LEU A 32 -28.62 9.03 11.19
N SER A 33 -28.97 8.68 12.43
CA SER A 33 -28.58 9.47 13.60
C SER A 33 -27.05 9.39 13.84
N GLN A 34 -26.45 10.44 14.43
CA GLN A 34 -25.03 10.44 14.77
C GLN A 34 -24.60 9.27 15.68
N PRO A 35 -25.36 8.93 16.76
CA PRO A 35 -25.02 7.77 17.58
C PRO A 35 -25.02 6.45 16.80
N ALA A 36 -26.01 6.23 15.92
CA ALA A 36 -26.07 5.04 15.10
C ALA A 36 -24.90 4.97 14.10
N THR A 37 -24.56 6.10 13.48
CA THR A 37 -23.40 6.20 12.57
C THR A 37 -22.10 5.92 13.29
N HIS A 38 -21.89 6.55 14.46
CA HIS A 38 -20.71 6.32 15.28
C HIS A 38 -20.54 4.84 15.68
N ALA A 39 -21.64 4.20 16.11
CA ALA A 39 -21.61 2.77 16.47
C ALA A 39 -21.22 1.89 15.28
N ARG A 40 -21.71 2.20 14.06
CA ARG A 40 -21.37 1.46 12.84
C ARG A 40 -19.91 1.64 12.45
N VAL A 41 -19.43 2.88 12.40
CA VAL A 41 -18.00 3.19 12.10
C VAL A 41 -17.08 2.47 13.09
N ARG A 42 -17.39 2.54 14.37
CA ARG A 42 -16.64 1.84 15.42
C ARG A 42 -16.61 0.32 15.19
N ARG A 43 -17.74 -0.30 14.85
CA ARG A 43 -17.81 -1.73 14.53
C ARG A 43 -16.94 -2.08 13.32
N LEU A 44 -16.94 -1.24 12.26
CA LEU A 44 -16.11 -1.44 11.06
C LEU A 44 -14.61 -1.33 11.38
N GLN A 45 -14.23 -0.49 12.34
CA GLN A 45 -12.87 -0.39 12.85
C GLN A 45 -12.49 -1.60 13.72
N GLU A 46 -13.35 -1.97 14.68
CA GLU A 46 -13.11 -3.10 15.60
C GLU A 46 -13.04 -4.45 14.85
N SER A 47 -13.78 -4.60 13.76
CA SER A 47 -13.72 -5.77 12.87
C SER A 47 -12.46 -5.81 11.99
N GLY A 48 -11.67 -4.72 11.96
CA GLY A 48 -10.48 -4.58 11.12
C GLY A 48 -10.78 -4.30 9.64
N LEU A 49 -12.04 -4.09 9.25
CA LEU A 49 -12.42 -3.73 7.88
C LEU A 49 -11.89 -2.32 7.54
N ILE A 50 -12.04 -1.37 8.45
CA ILE A 50 -11.29 -0.11 8.42
C ILE A 50 -9.99 -0.33 9.21
N ARG A 51 -8.88 -0.47 8.52
CA ARG A 51 -7.58 -0.74 9.15
C ARG A 51 -6.97 0.49 9.82
N LYS A 52 -7.08 1.66 9.16
CA LYS A 52 -6.54 2.96 9.62
C LYS A 52 -6.99 4.09 8.71
N TYR A 53 -6.87 5.32 9.19
CA TYR A 53 -6.96 6.54 8.40
C TYR A 53 -5.55 7.10 8.18
N VAL A 54 -5.26 7.51 6.96
CA VAL A 54 -3.96 8.07 6.57
C VAL A 54 -4.14 9.25 5.63
N ALA A 55 -3.22 10.21 5.68
CA ALA A 55 -3.11 11.22 4.63
C ALA A 55 -2.41 10.61 3.41
N LEU A 56 -2.95 10.82 2.23
CA LEU A 56 -2.26 10.55 0.97
C LEU A 56 -1.42 11.77 0.61
N VAL A 57 -0.11 11.59 0.60
CA VAL A 57 0.85 12.66 0.30
C VAL A 57 1.16 12.66 -1.19
N ASP A 58 1.12 13.83 -1.81
CA ASP A 58 1.60 14.02 -3.16
C ASP A 58 3.11 13.76 -3.22
N ARG A 59 3.48 12.67 -3.86
CA ARG A 59 4.84 12.16 -3.93
C ARG A 59 5.81 13.17 -4.55
N GLU A 60 5.40 13.79 -5.67
CA GLU A 60 6.23 14.71 -6.42
C GLU A 60 6.44 16.01 -5.65
N LYS A 61 5.37 16.56 -5.04
CA LYS A 61 5.48 17.74 -4.16
C LYS A 61 6.32 17.47 -2.91
N ALA A 62 6.38 16.21 -2.46
CA ALA A 62 7.26 15.79 -1.36
C ALA A 62 8.71 15.54 -1.83
N GLY A 63 9.00 15.72 -3.13
CA GLY A 63 10.35 15.59 -3.70
C GLY A 63 10.76 14.15 -4.03
N PHE A 64 9.80 13.22 -4.17
CA PHE A 64 10.05 11.85 -4.59
C PHE A 64 9.65 11.68 -6.06
N ASP A 65 10.47 12.19 -6.97
CA ASP A 65 10.15 12.29 -8.39
C ASP A 65 10.17 10.94 -9.13
N ILE A 66 10.92 9.97 -8.60
CA ILE A 66 11.10 8.67 -9.25
C ILE A 66 10.27 7.61 -8.55
N LEU A 67 9.34 7.03 -9.30
CA LEU A 67 8.58 5.84 -8.94
C LEU A 67 9.04 4.68 -9.82
N VAL A 68 9.29 3.52 -9.21
CA VAL A 68 9.73 2.32 -9.92
C VAL A 68 8.95 1.10 -9.45
N PHE A 69 8.73 0.17 -10.39
CA PHE A 69 8.39 -1.21 -10.08
C PHE A 69 9.63 -2.09 -10.25
N ILE A 70 9.90 -2.93 -9.26
CA ILE A 70 11.08 -3.77 -9.24
C ILE A 70 10.64 -5.23 -9.10
N HIS A 71 10.93 -6.00 -10.12
CA HIS A 71 10.71 -7.43 -10.14
C HIS A 71 11.94 -8.15 -9.58
N ILE A 72 11.72 -9.08 -8.68
CA ILE A 72 12.78 -9.84 -8.01
C ILE A 72 12.58 -11.32 -8.24
N THR A 73 13.65 -11.99 -8.65
CA THR A 73 13.74 -13.46 -8.61
C THR A 73 14.65 -13.86 -7.47
N LEU A 74 14.21 -14.80 -6.67
CA LEU A 74 14.97 -15.33 -5.56
C LEU A 74 15.60 -16.68 -5.92
N GLN A 75 16.77 -16.94 -5.35
CA GLN A 75 17.37 -18.26 -5.32
C GLN A 75 17.60 -18.61 -3.84
N LEU A 76 16.59 -19.24 -3.25
CA LEU A 76 16.56 -19.58 -1.84
C LEU A 76 16.51 -21.09 -1.67
N ASN A 77 17.32 -21.59 -0.76
CA ASN A 77 17.36 -23.02 -0.43
C ASN A 77 16.67 -23.34 0.92
N LYS A 78 16.39 -22.32 1.73
CA LYS A 78 15.88 -22.48 3.10
C LYS A 78 14.85 -21.42 3.45
N LYS A 79 13.87 -21.80 4.28
CA LYS A 79 12.85 -20.86 4.84
C LYS A 79 13.45 -19.69 5.61
N GLU A 80 14.58 -19.89 6.27
CA GLU A 80 15.30 -18.87 7.02
C GLU A 80 15.81 -17.74 6.10
N GLU A 81 16.24 -18.07 4.89
CA GLU A 81 16.68 -17.08 3.91
C GLU A 81 15.52 -16.21 3.44
N LEU A 82 14.34 -16.81 3.24
CA LEU A 82 13.12 -16.06 2.92
C LEU A 82 12.71 -15.10 4.05
N ARG A 83 12.86 -15.51 5.30
CA ARG A 83 12.61 -14.64 6.45
C ARG A 83 13.54 -13.44 6.45
N LYS A 84 14.85 -13.66 6.24
CA LYS A 84 15.85 -12.59 6.15
C LYS A 84 15.57 -11.62 5.01
N TYR A 85 15.20 -12.13 3.82
CA TYR A 85 14.76 -11.32 2.70
C TYR A 85 13.57 -10.43 3.10
N THR A 86 12.51 -11.02 3.66
CA THR A 86 11.30 -10.30 4.03
C THR A 86 11.58 -9.20 5.08
N GLU A 87 12.42 -9.50 6.07
CA GLU A 87 12.83 -8.53 7.09
C GLU A 87 13.65 -7.38 6.48
N ALA A 88 14.59 -7.70 5.59
CA ALA A 88 15.39 -6.70 4.90
C ALA A 88 14.54 -5.75 4.05
N ILE A 89 13.60 -6.29 3.26
CA ILE A 89 12.69 -5.47 2.44
C ILE A 89 11.80 -4.58 3.31
N ARG A 90 11.24 -5.11 4.40
CA ARG A 90 10.40 -4.33 5.33
C ARG A 90 11.14 -3.17 5.98
N ALA A 91 12.45 -3.28 6.16
CA ALA A 91 13.28 -2.25 6.76
C ALA A 91 13.70 -1.15 5.76
N MET A 92 13.37 -1.26 4.48
CA MET A 92 13.72 -0.30 3.44
C MET A 92 12.63 0.77 3.29
N PRO A 93 12.86 2.02 3.69
CA PRO A 93 11.84 3.08 3.61
C PRO A 93 11.49 3.48 2.17
N GLU A 94 12.36 3.20 1.20
CA GLU A 94 12.09 3.44 -0.22
C GLU A 94 11.01 2.49 -0.75
N VAL A 95 10.84 1.32 -0.15
CA VAL A 95 9.85 0.32 -0.57
C VAL A 95 8.49 0.66 0.03
N LEU A 96 7.56 1.04 -0.81
CA LEU A 96 6.18 1.35 -0.44
C LEU A 96 5.31 0.10 -0.35
N GLU A 97 5.52 -0.84 -1.27
CA GLU A 97 4.78 -2.10 -1.36
C GLU A 97 5.71 -3.24 -1.76
N CYS A 98 5.44 -4.43 -1.26
CA CYS A 98 6.12 -5.66 -1.65
C CYS A 98 5.10 -6.80 -1.71
N HIS A 99 4.95 -7.39 -2.89
CA HIS A 99 4.00 -8.45 -3.17
C HIS A 99 4.73 -9.72 -3.61
N HIS A 100 4.38 -10.87 -3.03
CA HIS A 100 4.72 -12.17 -3.59
C HIS A 100 3.75 -12.43 -4.74
N ILE A 101 4.27 -12.69 -5.93
CA ILE A 101 3.47 -12.83 -7.15
C ILE A 101 3.69 -14.20 -7.80
N THR A 102 2.80 -14.58 -8.68
CA THR A 102 2.95 -15.75 -9.54
C THR A 102 3.50 -15.32 -10.90
N GLY A 103 4.19 -16.24 -11.61
CA GLY A 103 4.72 -15.98 -12.94
C GLY A 103 6.24 -16.07 -13.00
N GLU A 104 6.87 -15.25 -13.83
CA GLU A 104 8.32 -15.27 -14.09
C GLU A 104 9.15 -14.80 -12.90
N TYR A 105 8.59 -13.90 -12.08
CA TYR A 105 9.25 -13.31 -10.92
C TYR A 105 8.57 -13.73 -9.63
N ASP A 106 9.32 -13.76 -8.53
CA ASP A 106 8.81 -14.14 -7.22
C ASP A 106 8.17 -12.96 -6.47
N TYR A 107 8.76 -11.76 -6.61
CA TYR A 107 8.29 -10.56 -5.91
C TYR A 107 8.22 -9.35 -6.82
N LEU A 108 7.21 -8.51 -6.56
CA LEU A 108 7.05 -7.19 -7.13
C LEU A 108 7.12 -6.16 -6.01
N LEU A 109 8.05 -5.22 -6.13
CA LEU A 109 8.16 -4.07 -5.25
C LEU A 109 7.68 -2.81 -5.97
N LYS A 110 7.00 -1.92 -5.24
CA LYS A 110 6.79 -0.52 -5.62
C LYS A 110 7.69 0.33 -4.74
N ALA A 111 8.57 1.11 -5.33
CA ALA A 111 9.51 1.95 -4.59
C ALA A 111 9.53 3.38 -5.12
N ALA A 112 9.76 4.34 -4.21
CA ALA A 112 9.89 5.75 -4.55
C ALA A 112 11.20 6.31 -4.01
N VAL A 113 11.89 7.09 -4.83
CA VAL A 113 13.15 7.78 -4.50
C VAL A 113 13.15 9.18 -5.07
N ARG A 114 14.03 10.06 -4.55
CA ARG A 114 14.04 11.47 -4.93
C ARG A 114 14.61 11.71 -6.34
N ASN A 115 15.63 10.95 -6.71
CA ASN A 115 16.37 11.19 -7.95
C ASN A 115 17.09 9.92 -8.43
N ARG A 116 17.67 10.00 -9.63
CA ARG A 116 18.39 8.89 -10.24
C ARG A 116 19.56 8.37 -9.39
N HIS A 117 20.26 9.23 -8.70
CA HIS A 117 21.40 8.82 -7.87
C HIS A 117 20.93 8.01 -6.63
N GLU A 118 19.81 8.39 -6.04
CA GLU A 118 19.19 7.60 -4.98
C GLU A 118 18.68 6.25 -5.50
N LEU A 119 18.10 6.21 -6.71
CA LEU A 119 17.70 4.95 -7.34
C LEU A 119 18.89 4.01 -7.52
N GLU A 120 19.99 4.53 -8.05
CA GLU A 120 21.22 3.76 -8.26
C GLU A 120 21.75 3.18 -6.94
N ARG A 121 21.85 4.00 -5.89
CA ARG A 121 22.28 3.56 -4.55
C ARG A 121 21.33 2.53 -3.96
N PHE A 122 20.03 2.72 -4.15
CA PHE A 122 19.02 1.81 -3.64
C PHE A 122 19.12 0.44 -4.34
N VAL A 123 19.14 0.40 -5.66
CA VAL A 123 19.17 -0.85 -6.43
C VAL A 123 20.52 -1.53 -6.31
N ASN A 124 21.61 -0.83 -6.64
CA ASN A 124 22.95 -1.43 -6.71
C ASN A 124 23.64 -1.57 -5.35
N GLY A 125 23.22 -0.80 -4.35
CA GLY A 125 23.84 -0.84 -3.01
C GLY A 125 23.03 -1.65 -2.02
N ARG A 126 21.72 -1.39 -1.91
CA ARG A 126 20.90 -1.96 -0.86
C ARG A 126 20.16 -3.23 -1.28
N LEU A 127 19.49 -3.23 -2.45
CA LEU A 127 18.75 -4.41 -2.91
C LEU A 127 19.68 -5.56 -3.29
N THR A 128 20.75 -5.29 -4.03
CA THR A 128 21.71 -6.33 -4.40
C THR A 128 22.44 -6.94 -3.21
N ALA A 129 22.51 -6.24 -2.09
CA ALA A 129 23.11 -6.75 -0.85
C ALA A 129 22.17 -7.69 -0.05
N VAL A 130 20.88 -7.79 -0.43
CA VAL A 130 19.94 -8.67 0.25
C VAL A 130 20.22 -10.11 -0.13
N PRO A 131 20.48 -11.00 0.85
CA PRO A 131 20.75 -12.40 0.57
C PRO A 131 19.60 -13.09 -0.15
N GLY A 132 19.93 -13.91 -1.12
CA GLY A 132 18.96 -14.72 -1.86
C GLY A 132 18.36 -14.06 -3.09
N ILE A 133 18.63 -12.79 -3.35
CA ILE A 133 18.24 -12.14 -4.62
C ILE A 133 19.15 -12.65 -5.73
N ALA A 134 18.55 -13.31 -6.74
CA ALA A 134 19.25 -13.79 -7.91
C ALA A 134 19.18 -12.81 -9.09
N ARG A 135 18.03 -12.16 -9.28
CA ARG A 135 17.81 -11.21 -10.38
C ARG A 135 16.92 -10.05 -9.95
N ILE A 136 17.28 -8.87 -10.43
CA ILE A 136 16.51 -7.63 -10.26
C ILE A 136 16.21 -7.08 -11.65
N HIS A 137 14.94 -6.76 -11.90
CA HIS A 137 14.51 -6.04 -13.09
C HIS A 137 13.72 -4.81 -12.67
N THR A 138 14.23 -3.62 -13.02
CA THR A 138 13.65 -2.34 -12.62
C THR A 138 12.94 -1.68 -13.79
N SER A 139 11.67 -1.33 -13.59
CA SER A 139 10.83 -0.59 -14.53
C SER A 139 10.54 0.80 -13.98
N LEU A 140 11.00 1.84 -14.68
CA LEU A 140 10.70 3.23 -14.34
C LEU A 140 9.26 3.57 -14.76
N VAL A 141 8.51 4.21 -13.87
CA VAL A 141 7.17 4.72 -14.17
C VAL A 141 7.32 6.10 -14.84
N PHE A 142 6.90 6.22 -16.08
CA PHE A 142 6.85 7.52 -16.77
C PHE A 142 5.62 8.32 -16.39
N THR A 143 4.47 7.64 -16.28
CA THR A 143 3.19 8.28 -15.98
C THR A 143 2.33 7.35 -15.15
N GLU A 144 1.74 7.85 -14.10
CA GLU A 144 0.74 7.16 -13.31
C GLU A 144 -0.65 7.52 -13.85
N VAL A 145 -1.26 6.60 -14.63
CA VAL A 145 -2.57 6.83 -15.28
C VAL A 145 -3.71 6.77 -14.26
N LYS A 146 -3.57 5.93 -13.24
CA LYS A 146 -4.54 5.79 -12.15
C LYS A 146 -3.85 5.27 -10.89
N ALA A 147 -4.07 5.96 -9.79
CA ALA A 147 -3.69 5.49 -8.46
C ALA A 147 -4.86 5.73 -7.51
N THR A 148 -5.36 4.68 -6.89
CA THR A 148 -6.39 4.76 -5.85
C THR A 148 -6.25 3.61 -4.89
N THR A 149 -6.60 3.84 -3.63
CA THR A 149 -6.70 2.82 -2.61
C THR A 149 -8.16 2.39 -2.38
N ALA A 150 -9.12 3.06 -3.03
CA ALA A 150 -10.54 2.77 -2.91
C ALA A 150 -10.92 1.46 -3.62
N LEU A 151 -11.58 0.58 -2.90
CA LEU A 151 -12.15 -0.66 -3.42
C LEU A 151 -13.56 -0.38 -3.99
N PRO A 152 -13.96 -1.02 -5.09
CA PRO A 152 -15.30 -0.92 -5.65
C PRO A 152 -16.28 -1.76 -4.81
N LEU A 153 -16.86 -1.15 -3.78
CA LEU A 153 -17.80 -1.81 -2.86
C LEU A 153 -19.25 -1.63 -3.29
#